data_8dfd4969ef86e20e88a0d2bc3131792a
#
_entry.id   8dfd4969ef86e20e88a0d2bc3131792a
#
_cell.length_a   1.000
_cell.length_b   1.000
_cell.length_c   1.000
_cell.angle_alpha   90.00
_cell.angle_beta   90.00
_cell.angle_gamma   90.00
#
_symmetry.space_group_name_H-M   'P 1'
#
loop_
_entity.id
_entity.type
_entity.pdbx_description
1 polymer ?
#
loop_
_entity_poly.entity_id
_entity_poly.type
_entity_poly.pdbx_seq_one_letter_code
_entity_poly.pdbx_strand_id
1 'polypeptide(L)'
;MAFKFRRLIGPVIAGSALLALLYSAFDWFLVAGTGWLPLDKSVTDLVLPVVLAAAWVMVFVRPHIRALALREEWNLPLIYLFVAGLAVAAPTIAAQYYVDAAAGGVTHVTDVTRIPSAPHTRFYTVDQVCIAREQAGASPAVTPPSVFGHDASVDLYVVAPSCNGGGWIGYRYHTTIDPEFGEASTNAAYNKFAADAQKRFDAEDPAKYTYLERVGAGFDRRNFGKAIAASPLHGASQDVFLPHTGDVAARGRSLPMLVAAAFAGLNLLWLAMVLLTPLSRERPLDLPRDPNGQRPFQHVFVPTRASYGLPLLIDVNILVFLAMVLSGLGIASFQTDDLIAWGANSAQDLHGLGWLRLITSQFVHAGFAHIASNMYALVFMGLFLAPVMRNWGLIAAYLVCGLGGAIASAAMHPGVISVGASGAIMGLAGILLALFLFGDWRLMHAPRAIVTNVMLAVVLTLGQGFVIAEVDNAAHVGGLVTGFLLGIVLHYTSKRPEFPQTG
;
A
#
# COMPACT_ATOMS: atom_id res chain seq x y z
N MET A 1 26.31 -27.11 11.62
CA MET A 1 26.79 -25.73 11.37
C MET A 1 26.93 -25.42 9.88
N ALA A 2 27.68 -26.18 9.08
CA ALA A 2 27.91 -25.91 7.64
C ALA A 2 26.60 -25.74 6.84
N PHE A 3 25.56 -26.57 7.08
CA PHE A 3 24.25 -26.45 6.46
C PHE A 3 23.60 -25.11 6.73
N LYS A 4 23.54 -24.66 8.01
CA LYS A 4 22.93 -23.39 8.39
C LYS A 4 23.63 -22.22 7.67
N PHE A 5 24.95 -22.19 7.66
CA PHE A 5 25.70 -21.15 6.95
C PHE A 5 25.44 -21.17 5.44
N ARG A 6 25.53 -22.33 4.80
CA ARG A 6 25.43 -22.44 3.35
C ARG A 6 24.01 -22.21 2.82
N ARG A 7 22.97 -22.65 3.56
CA ARG A 7 21.60 -22.71 3.08
C ARG A 7 20.65 -21.67 3.68
N LEU A 8 20.97 -21.08 4.83
CA LEU A 8 20.11 -20.14 5.52
C LEU A 8 20.80 -18.79 5.75
N ILE A 9 21.99 -18.77 6.35
CA ILE A 9 22.67 -17.53 6.72
C ILE A 9 23.28 -16.86 5.49
N GLY A 10 24.10 -17.57 4.74
CA GLY A 10 24.80 -17.06 3.57
C GLY A 10 23.86 -16.46 2.52
N PRO A 11 22.77 -17.13 2.12
CA PRO A 11 21.82 -16.56 1.17
C PRO A 11 21.17 -15.25 1.62
N VAL A 12 20.87 -15.07 2.93
CA VAL A 12 20.29 -13.82 3.41
C VAL A 12 21.31 -12.68 3.37
N ILE A 13 22.52 -12.93 3.89
CA ILE A 13 23.61 -11.93 3.85
C ILE A 13 23.95 -11.56 2.40
N ALA A 14 24.08 -12.56 1.52
CA ALA A 14 24.36 -12.33 0.10
C ALA A 14 23.22 -11.55 -0.59
N GLY A 15 21.96 -11.91 -0.32
CA GLY A 15 20.79 -11.20 -0.85
C GLY A 15 20.73 -9.76 -0.39
N SER A 16 20.98 -9.53 0.90
CA SER A 16 21.03 -8.20 1.51
C SER A 16 22.12 -7.32 0.85
N ALA A 17 23.32 -7.85 0.67
CA ALA A 17 24.41 -7.10 0.03
C ALA A 17 24.19 -6.90 -1.48
N LEU A 18 23.83 -7.96 -2.20
CA LEU A 18 23.64 -7.90 -3.66
C LEU A 18 22.47 -7.00 -4.05
N LEU A 19 21.32 -7.13 -3.38
CA LEU A 19 20.19 -6.26 -3.67
C LEU A 19 20.50 -4.79 -3.31
N ALA A 20 21.08 -4.53 -2.15
CA ALA A 20 21.46 -3.16 -1.79
C ALA A 20 22.41 -2.53 -2.82
N LEU A 21 23.39 -3.27 -3.32
CA LEU A 21 24.36 -2.76 -4.30
C LEU A 21 23.78 -2.67 -5.72
N LEU A 22 23.24 -3.79 -6.24
CA LEU A 22 22.83 -3.87 -7.66
C LEU A 22 21.56 -3.06 -7.91
N TYR A 23 20.62 -3.11 -6.98
CA TYR A 23 19.39 -2.34 -7.12
C TYR A 23 19.65 -0.83 -6.97
N SER A 24 20.52 -0.42 -6.03
CA SER A 24 20.90 0.99 -5.90
C SER A 24 21.66 1.50 -7.12
N ALA A 25 22.50 0.67 -7.74
CA ALA A 25 23.17 1.02 -8.98
C ALA A 25 22.17 1.16 -10.14
N PHE A 26 21.17 0.27 -10.22
CA PHE A 26 20.08 0.33 -11.19
C PHE A 26 19.27 1.62 -11.02
N ASP A 27 18.81 1.91 -9.79
CA ASP A 27 18.02 3.10 -9.50
C ASP A 27 18.82 4.38 -9.77
N TRP A 28 20.05 4.44 -9.29
CA TRP A 28 20.93 5.57 -9.54
C TRP A 28 21.14 5.84 -11.03
N PHE A 29 21.39 4.81 -11.83
CA PHE A 29 21.71 4.97 -13.25
C PHE A 29 20.46 5.24 -14.11
N LEU A 30 19.36 4.50 -13.90
CA LEU A 30 18.21 4.55 -14.81
C LEU A 30 17.07 5.46 -14.32
N VAL A 31 16.95 5.69 -13.03
CA VAL A 31 15.85 6.48 -12.45
C VAL A 31 16.35 7.84 -11.98
N ALA A 32 17.21 7.87 -10.97
CA ALA A 32 17.62 9.10 -10.32
C ALA A 32 18.61 9.94 -11.15
N GLY A 33 19.58 9.28 -11.83
CA GLY A 33 20.65 9.96 -12.56
C GLY A 33 20.27 10.42 -13.96
N THR A 34 19.60 9.56 -14.73
CA THR A 34 19.26 9.87 -16.13
C THR A 34 17.80 10.27 -16.34
N GLY A 35 16.91 9.94 -15.39
CA GLY A 35 15.47 10.12 -15.55
C GLY A 35 14.87 9.30 -16.71
N TRP A 36 15.57 8.26 -17.17
CA TRP A 36 15.17 7.44 -18.32
C TRP A 36 13.88 6.65 -18.03
N LEU A 37 13.73 6.21 -16.76
CA LEU A 37 12.51 5.56 -16.29
C LEU A 37 11.84 6.50 -15.27
N PRO A 38 10.78 7.22 -15.67
CA PRO A 38 10.06 8.12 -14.77
C PRO A 38 9.13 7.31 -13.84
N LEU A 39 9.72 6.48 -12.97
CA LEU A 39 8.98 5.71 -11.98
C LEU A 39 8.68 6.56 -10.75
N ASP A 40 7.54 6.27 -10.12
CA ASP A 40 7.18 6.87 -8.83
C ASP A 40 8.15 6.43 -7.75
N LYS A 41 8.57 7.37 -6.90
CA LYS A 41 9.51 7.10 -5.79
C LYS A 41 9.03 6.01 -4.86
N SER A 42 7.74 5.95 -4.57
CA SER A 42 7.20 4.89 -3.70
C SER A 42 7.41 3.51 -4.30
N VAL A 43 7.39 3.41 -5.63
CA VAL A 43 7.65 2.15 -6.34
C VAL A 43 9.14 1.79 -6.25
N THR A 44 10.03 2.73 -6.52
CA THR A 44 11.48 2.47 -6.53
C THR A 44 12.05 2.31 -5.12
N ASP A 45 11.62 3.13 -4.17
CA ASP A 45 12.23 3.16 -2.85
C ASP A 45 11.68 2.09 -1.91
N LEU A 46 10.44 1.61 -2.16
CA LEU A 46 9.79 0.66 -1.25
C LEU A 46 9.29 -0.61 -1.96
N VAL A 47 8.46 -0.49 -3.00
CA VAL A 47 7.77 -1.66 -3.58
C VAL A 47 8.75 -2.64 -4.22
N LEU A 48 9.60 -2.16 -5.12
CA LEU A 48 10.55 -3.03 -5.82
C LEU A 48 11.58 -3.68 -4.88
N PRO A 49 12.21 -2.97 -3.92
CA PRO A 49 13.05 -3.60 -2.92
C PRO A 49 12.36 -4.71 -2.14
N VAL A 50 11.11 -4.50 -1.69
CA VAL A 50 10.34 -5.51 -0.94
C VAL A 50 9.98 -6.71 -1.81
N VAL A 51 9.53 -6.50 -3.04
CA VAL A 51 9.19 -7.58 -3.98
C VAL A 51 10.42 -8.41 -4.33
N LEU A 52 11.55 -7.77 -4.62
CA LEU A 52 12.80 -8.46 -4.94
C LEU A 52 13.33 -9.24 -3.72
N ALA A 53 13.26 -8.66 -2.53
CA ALA A 53 13.65 -9.34 -1.29
C ALA A 53 12.75 -10.56 -1.00
N ALA A 54 11.43 -10.40 -1.17
CA ALA A 54 10.50 -11.51 -1.03
C ALA A 54 10.79 -12.63 -2.04
N ALA A 55 11.01 -12.29 -3.31
CA ALA A 55 11.37 -13.25 -4.35
C ALA A 55 12.69 -13.98 -3.98
N TRP A 56 13.70 -13.23 -3.53
CA TRP A 56 14.99 -13.81 -3.09
C TRP A 56 14.80 -14.82 -1.96
N VAL A 57 14.08 -14.42 -0.90
CA VAL A 57 13.81 -15.29 0.25
C VAL A 57 12.99 -16.52 -0.13
N MET A 58 12.00 -16.36 -0.99
CA MET A 58 11.17 -17.47 -1.46
C MET A 58 11.96 -18.51 -2.27
N VAL A 59 12.94 -18.07 -3.06
CA VAL A 59 13.77 -18.95 -3.88
C VAL A 59 14.90 -19.61 -3.06
N PHE A 60 15.62 -18.82 -2.25
CA PHE A 60 16.88 -19.28 -1.66
C PHE A 60 16.78 -19.69 -0.18
N VAL A 61 15.83 -19.17 0.57
CA VAL A 61 15.70 -19.41 2.02
C VAL A 61 14.55 -20.36 2.37
N ARG A 62 13.36 -20.09 1.83
CA ARG A 62 12.14 -20.86 2.12
C ARG A 62 12.30 -22.38 1.97
N PRO A 63 12.94 -22.92 0.93
CA PRO A 63 13.09 -24.37 0.79
C PRO A 63 13.82 -25.04 1.94
N HIS A 64 14.68 -24.29 2.63
CA HIS A 64 15.58 -24.79 3.66
C HIS A 64 15.14 -24.47 5.11
N ILE A 65 14.14 -23.57 5.29
CA ILE A 65 13.66 -23.16 6.62
C ILE A 65 13.07 -24.35 7.40
N ARG A 66 12.49 -25.33 6.71
CA ARG A 66 11.89 -26.53 7.29
C ARG A 66 12.92 -27.46 7.96
N ALA A 67 14.21 -27.29 7.67
CA ALA A 67 15.27 -28.03 8.34
C ALA A 67 15.51 -27.55 9.78
N LEU A 68 14.98 -26.38 10.17
CA LEU A 68 15.00 -25.90 11.54
C LEU A 68 13.86 -26.56 12.34
N ALA A 69 14.12 -26.88 13.60
CA ALA A 69 13.13 -27.44 14.52
C ALA A 69 12.16 -26.35 15.03
N LEU A 70 11.36 -25.79 14.13
CA LEU A 70 10.38 -24.76 14.43
C LEU A 70 9.04 -25.38 14.79
N ARG A 71 8.39 -24.84 15.81
CA ARG A 71 7.01 -25.23 16.18
C ARG A 71 6.05 -24.62 15.18
N GLU A 72 5.31 -25.46 14.46
CA GLU A 72 4.32 -25.01 13.45
C GLU A 72 3.11 -24.34 14.11
N GLU A 73 2.75 -24.75 15.33
CA GLU A 73 1.64 -24.19 16.11
C GLU A 73 1.72 -22.68 16.33
N TRP A 74 2.92 -22.10 16.34
CA TRP A 74 3.18 -20.68 16.58
C TRP A 74 3.48 -19.90 15.31
N ASN A 75 3.27 -20.45 14.11
CA ASN A 75 3.63 -19.85 12.83
C ASN A 75 5.10 -19.38 12.76
N LEU A 76 5.99 -19.98 13.55
CA LEU A 76 7.42 -19.62 13.60
C LEU A 76 8.10 -19.63 12.21
N PRO A 77 7.82 -20.58 11.30
CA PRO A 77 8.39 -20.52 9.95
C PRO A 77 8.07 -19.22 9.21
N LEU A 78 6.87 -18.66 9.37
CA LEU A 78 6.49 -17.38 8.75
C LEU A 78 7.25 -16.21 9.36
N ILE A 79 7.44 -16.20 10.68
CA ILE A 79 8.23 -15.17 11.37
C ILE A 79 9.67 -15.19 10.87
N TYR A 80 10.26 -16.38 10.69
CA TYR A 80 11.60 -16.51 10.14
C TYR A 80 11.69 -15.99 8.71
N LEU A 81 10.73 -16.32 7.85
CA LEU A 81 10.70 -15.81 6.47
C LEU A 81 10.51 -14.30 6.44
N PHE A 82 9.69 -13.75 7.34
CA PHE A 82 9.48 -12.32 7.48
C PHE A 82 10.78 -11.59 7.90
N VAL A 83 11.47 -12.09 8.93
CA VAL A 83 12.74 -11.51 9.38
C VAL A 83 13.82 -11.63 8.30
N ALA A 84 13.89 -12.76 7.57
CA ALA A 84 14.77 -12.89 6.41
C ALA A 84 14.44 -11.87 5.31
N GLY A 85 13.15 -11.66 5.04
CA GLY A 85 12.68 -10.64 4.10
C GLY A 85 13.09 -9.23 4.51
N LEU A 86 12.89 -8.88 5.78
CA LEU A 86 13.33 -7.59 6.34
C LEU A 86 14.86 -7.43 6.27
N ALA A 87 15.63 -8.48 6.58
CA ALA A 87 17.08 -8.42 6.54
C ALA A 87 17.64 -8.17 5.12
N VAL A 88 16.87 -8.54 4.08
CA VAL A 88 17.22 -8.27 2.67
C VAL A 88 16.66 -6.93 2.21
N ALA A 89 15.39 -6.62 2.52
CA ALA A 89 14.71 -5.43 2.03
C ALA A 89 15.17 -4.14 2.69
N ALA A 90 15.30 -4.12 4.03
CA ALA A 90 15.54 -2.87 4.76
C ALA A 90 16.89 -2.20 4.44
N PRO A 91 18.02 -2.92 4.29
CA PRO A 91 19.25 -2.29 3.82
C PRO A 91 19.14 -1.72 2.40
N THR A 92 18.38 -2.40 1.53
CA THR A 92 18.11 -1.93 0.16
C THR A 92 17.28 -0.65 0.18
N ILE A 93 16.21 -0.61 0.98
CA ILE A 93 15.37 0.59 1.17
C ILE A 93 16.21 1.74 1.75
N ALA A 94 17.01 1.49 2.79
CA ALA A 94 17.88 2.50 3.38
C ALA A 94 18.90 3.04 2.36
N ALA A 95 19.40 2.17 1.46
CA ALA A 95 20.30 2.57 0.39
C ALA A 95 19.62 3.47 -0.65
N GLN A 96 18.29 3.31 -0.92
CA GLN A 96 17.57 4.22 -1.80
C GLN A 96 17.51 5.64 -1.21
N TYR A 97 17.24 5.78 0.09
CA TYR A 97 17.32 7.11 0.73
C TYR A 97 18.70 7.75 0.60
N TYR A 98 19.78 6.93 0.65
CA TYR A 98 21.13 7.44 0.40
C TYR A 98 21.32 7.85 -1.07
N VAL A 99 20.89 7.03 -2.03
CA VAL A 99 20.95 7.35 -3.47
C VAL A 99 20.19 8.65 -3.73
N ASP A 100 19.01 8.78 -3.17
CA ASP A 100 18.17 9.97 -3.30
C ASP A 100 18.82 11.24 -2.75
N ALA A 101 19.48 11.13 -1.60
CA ALA A 101 20.09 12.28 -0.96
C ALA A 101 21.47 12.66 -1.53
N ALA A 102 22.27 11.66 -1.97
CA ALA A 102 23.69 11.86 -2.26
C ALA A 102 24.05 11.66 -3.73
N ALA A 103 23.27 10.86 -4.48
CA ALA A 103 23.69 10.41 -5.81
C ALA A 103 23.20 11.28 -6.99
N GLY A 104 22.28 12.23 -6.73
CA GLY A 104 21.88 13.20 -7.78
C GLY A 104 23.02 14.17 -8.07
N GLY A 105 23.38 14.30 -9.35
CA GLY A 105 24.38 15.29 -9.75
C GLY A 105 24.00 16.70 -9.28
N VAL A 106 25.00 17.51 -8.95
CA VAL A 106 24.84 18.92 -8.58
C VAL A 106 25.37 19.77 -9.72
N THR A 107 24.56 20.65 -10.28
CA THR A 107 24.98 21.60 -11.29
C THR A 107 24.87 23.01 -10.72
N HIS A 108 25.95 23.80 -10.90
CA HIS A 108 25.91 25.21 -10.52
C HIS A 108 25.32 26.04 -11.68
N VAL A 109 24.37 26.90 -11.34
CA VAL A 109 23.78 27.88 -12.25
C VAL A 109 23.69 29.23 -11.56
N THR A 110 23.84 30.34 -12.31
CA THR A 110 23.74 31.69 -11.75
C THR A 110 22.31 32.01 -11.31
N ASP A 111 21.33 31.56 -12.06
CA ASP A 111 19.92 31.78 -11.80
C ASP A 111 19.04 30.65 -12.40
N VAL A 112 17.76 30.63 -12.05
CA VAL A 112 16.79 29.59 -12.43
C VAL A 112 16.59 29.52 -13.97
N THR A 113 16.77 30.65 -14.70
CA THR A 113 16.54 30.70 -16.16
C THR A 113 17.57 29.89 -16.92
N ARG A 114 18.70 29.59 -16.32
CA ARG A 114 19.79 28.80 -16.93
C ARG A 114 19.54 27.28 -16.80
N ILE A 115 18.66 26.86 -15.92
CA ILE A 115 18.41 25.44 -15.69
C ILE A 115 17.97 24.68 -16.95
N PRO A 116 17.06 25.19 -17.83
CA PRO A 116 16.68 24.47 -19.04
C PRO A 116 17.81 24.20 -20.03
N SER A 117 18.87 25.01 -19.98
CA SER A 117 20.07 24.85 -20.84
C SER A 117 21.23 24.14 -20.15
N ALA A 118 21.11 23.88 -18.83
CA ALA A 118 22.12 23.19 -18.03
C ALA A 118 21.95 21.67 -18.11
N PRO A 119 22.96 20.88 -17.73
CA PRO A 119 22.81 19.44 -17.58
C PRO A 119 21.62 19.09 -16.71
N HIS A 120 20.88 18.05 -17.10
CA HIS A 120 19.74 17.55 -16.34
C HIS A 120 20.25 16.83 -15.08
N THR A 121 20.27 17.56 -13.97
CA THR A 121 20.68 17.03 -12.66
C THR A 121 19.52 17.17 -11.66
N ARG A 122 19.65 16.50 -10.54
CA ARG A 122 18.65 16.58 -9.49
C ARG A 122 18.76 17.86 -8.67
N PHE A 123 19.99 18.31 -8.39
CA PHE A 123 20.26 19.47 -7.55
C PHE A 123 20.95 20.57 -8.36
N TYR A 124 20.54 21.80 -8.13
CA TYR A 124 21.11 22.99 -8.74
C TYR A 124 21.52 23.96 -7.62
N THR A 125 22.81 24.25 -7.48
CA THR A 125 23.24 25.38 -6.66
C THR A 125 23.02 26.67 -7.44
N VAL A 126 22.45 27.67 -6.77
CA VAL A 126 22.01 28.93 -7.39
C VAL A 126 22.58 30.11 -6.63
N ASP A 127 23.01 31.16 -7.35
CA ASP A 127 23.46 32.40 -6.72
C ASP A 127 22.28 33.29 -6.36
N GLN A 128 21.22 33.25 -7.17
CA GLN A 128 20.03 34.06 -6.96
C GLN A 128 18.76 33.30 -7.36
N VAL A 129 17.73 33.44 -6.55
CA VAL A 129 16.37 32.95 -6.84
C VAL A 129 15.41 34.13 -6.75
N CYS A 130 14.64 34.36 -7.81
CA CYS A 130 13.56 35.33 -7.83
C CYS A 130 12.24 34.59 -8.03
N ILE A 131 11.21 34.93 -7.26
CA ILE A 131 9.87 34.33 -7.35
C ILE A 131 8.82 35.43 -7.58
N ALA A 132 7.94 35.22 -8.56
CA ALA A 132 6.82 36.11 -8.86
C ALA A 132 5.58 35.65 -8.07
N ARG A 133 5.47 36.09 -6.79
CA ARG A 133 4.42 35.67 -5.87
C ARG A 133 3.01 36.00 -6.34
N GLU A 134 2.83 37.11 -7.04
CA GLU A 134 1.54 37.54 -7.57
C GLU A 134 0.94 36.56 -8.58
N GLN A 135 1.78 35.70 -9.16
CA GLN A 135 1.41 34.68 -10.12
C GLN A 135 1.41 33.27 -9.51
N ALA A 136 1.42 33.20 -8.18
CA ALA A 136 1.40 31.92 -7.51
C ALA A 136 0.07 31.18 -7.74
N GLY A 137 0.16 29.86 -7.85
CA GLY A 137 -0.99 28.96 -7.83
C GLY A 137 -0.91 28.02 -6.63
N ALA A 138 -2.04 27.59 -6.14
CA ALA A 138 -2.13 26.68 -5.01
C ALA A 138 -3.16 25.59 -5.26
N SER A 139 -2.87 24.37 -4.77
CA SER A 139 -3.78 23.24 -4.84
C SER A 139 -3.70 22.42 -3.56
N PRO A 140 -4.82 22.14 -2.88
CA PRO A 140 -4.84 21.23 -1.76
C PRO A 140 -4.79 19.78 -2.22
N ALA A 141 -4.20 18.93 -1.39
CA ALA A 141 -4.23 17.50 -1.51
C ALA A 141 -4.69 16.91 -0.17
N VAL A 142 -5.85 16.30 -0.15
CA VAL A 142 -6.41 15.65 1.04
C VAL A 142 -6.19 14.16 0.92
N THR A 143 -5.54 13.59 1.91
CA THR A 143 -5.35 12.16 2.06
C THR A 143 -6.21 11.69 3.23
N PRO A 144 -7.15 10.77 3.02
CA PRO A 144 -7.97 10.24 4.10
C PRO A 144 -7.11 9.65 5.22
N PRO A 145 -7.60 9.59 6.46
CA PRO A 145 -6.91 8.91 7.54
C PRO A 145 -6.52 7.48 7.18
N SER A 146 -5.46 7.01 7.79
CA SER A 146 -5.04 5.61 7.64
C SER A 146 -5.89 4.70 8.53
N VAL A 147 -5.91 3.39 8.23
CA VAL A 147 -6.61 2.35 9.03
C VAL A 147 -6.25 2.40 10.53
N PHE A 148 -5.15 3.04 10.89
CA PHE A 148 -4.64 3.18 12.27
C PHE A 148 -4.59 4.63 12.77
N GLY A 149 -5.13 5.60 12.03
CA GLY A 149 -5.11 7.02 12.37
C GLY A 149 -6.50 7.66 12.27
N HIS A 150 -6.75 8.70 13.07
CA HIS A 150 -8.03 9.42 13.09
C HIS A 150 -8.00 10.68 12.22
N ASP A 151 -6.81 11.20 11.92
CA ASP A 151 -6.64 12.48 11.25
C ASP A 151 -6.46 12.35 9.75
N ALA A 152 -7.16 13.16 8.98
CA ALA A 152 -6.89 13.38 7.56
C ALA A 152 -5.62 14.22 7.39
N SER A 153 -4.74 13.80 6.49
CA SER A 153 -3.56 14.55 6.11
C SER A 153 -3.92 15.56 5.02
N VAL A 154 -3.64 16.83 5.27
CA VAL A 154 -3.89 17.91 4.32
C VAL A 154 -2.57 18.56 3.94
N ASP A 155 -2.21 18.44 2.68
CA ASP A 155 -1.06 19.10 2.08
C ASP A 155 -1.56 20.25 1.18
N LEU A 156 -0.97 21.43 1.33
CA LEU A 156 -1.18 22.55 0.42
C LEU A 156 0.08 22.74 -0.42
N TYR A 157 -0.06 22.47 -1.71
CA TYR A 157 0.99 22.68 -2.70
C TYR A 157 0.86 24.09 -3.27
N VAL A 158 1.91 24.89 -3.11
CA VAL A 158 1.99 26.25 -3.64
C VAL A 158 3.14 26.32 -4.62
N VAL A 159 2.91 26.90 -5.78
CA VAL A 159 3.95 27.16 -6.78
C VAL A 159 3.98 28.62 -7.14
N ALA A 160 5.16 29.17 -7.33
CA ALA A 160 5.34 30.49 -7.91
C ALA A 160 6.36 30.41 -9.06
N PRO A 161 6.12 31.06 -10.20
CA PRO A 161 7.08 31.04 -11.30
C PRO A 161 8.33 31.85 -10.91
N SER A 162 9.49 31.45 -11.43
CA SER A 162 10.67 32.31 -11.38
C SER A 162 10.40 33.58 -12.19
N CYS A 163 10.87 34.75 -11.71
CA CYS A 163 10.57 36.07 -12.31
C CYS A 163 10.85 36.17 -13.82
N ASN A 164 11.91 35.52 -14.27
CA ASN A 164 12.38 35.58 -15.66
C ASN A 164 12.16 34.24 -16.42
N GLY A 165 11.32 33.32 -15.88
CA GLY A 165 11.12 32.02 -16.46
C GLY A 165 12.12 30.96 -15.94
N GLY A 166 12.23 29.83 -16.64
CA GLY A 166 13.14 28.72 -16.26
C GLY A 166 12.51 27.64 -15.41
N GLY A 167 11.35 27.87 -14.81
CA GLY A 167 10.63 26.89 -14.02
C GLY A 167 9.83 27.48 -12.87
N TRP A 168 9.29 26.62 -12.03
CA TRP A 168 8.46 26.93 -10.89
C TRP A 168 9.17 26.59 -9.58
N ILE A 169 9.05 27.44 -8.59
CA ILE A 169 9.51 27.18 -7.22
C ILE A 169 8.31 26.67 -6.43
N GLY A 170 8.42 25.45 -5.91
CA GLY A 170 7.35 24.75 -5.19
C GLY A 170 7.54 24.75 -3.68
N TYR A 171 6.44 24.89 -2.96
CA TYR A 171 6.36 24.84 -1.51
C TYR A 171 5.28 23.84 -1.11
N ARG A 172 5.52 23.05 -0.08
CA ARG A 172 4.54 22.13 0.49
C ARG A 172 4.34 22.45 1.95
N TYR A 173 3.13 22.78 2.31
CA TYR A 173 2.70 22.98 3.69
C TYR A 173 1.82 21.82 4.10
N HIS A 174 2.04 21.29 5.30
CA HIS A 174 1.38 20.10 5.81
C HIS A 174 0.68 20.37 7.12
N THR A 175 -0.51 19.77 7.30
CA THR A 175 -1.24 19.70 8.56
C THR A 175 -2.04 18.40 8.62
N THR A 176 -2.49 18.05 9.82
CA THR A 176 -3.50 17.01 10.03
C THR A 176 -4.76 17.66 10.55
N ILE A 177 -5.91 17.20 10.09
CA ILE A 177 -7.23 17.69 10.50
C ILE A 177 -8.06 16.48 10.92
N ASP A 178 -8.65 16.55 12.11
CA ASP A 178 -9.56 15.53 12.59
C ASP A 178 -10.97 15.79 12.02
N PRO A 179 -11.51 14.89 11.19
CA PRO A 179 -12.83 15.04 10.59
C PRO A 179 -13.98 14.77 11.57
N GLU A 180 -13.75 14.22 12.75
CA GLU A 180 -14.80 13.86 13.73
C GLU A 180 -15.60 15.06 14.24
N PHE A 181 -15.04 16.28 14.17
CA PHE A 181 -15.70 17.52 14.66
C PHE A 181 -16.78 18.09 13.72
N GLY A 182 -17.08 17.39 12.61
CA GLY A 182 -18.10 17.78 11.64
C GLY A 182 -17.59 18.77 10.59
N GLU A 183 -18.36 18.91 9.50
CA GLU A 183 -17.99 19.64 8.28
C GLU A 183 -17.61 21.12 8.55
N ALA A 184 -18.38 21.81 9.40
CA ALA A 184 -18.11 23.21 9.72
C ALA A 184 -16.79 23.43 10.45
N SER A 185 -16.43 22.52 11.37
CA SER A 185 -15.17 22.56 12.11
C SER A 185 -13.98 22.22 11.21
N THR A 186 -14.14 21.20 10.36
CA THR A 186 -13.14 20.78 9.38
C THR A 186 -12.82 21.91 8.40
N ASN A 187 -13.85 22.59 7.89
CA ASN A 187 -13.69 23.74 7.01
C ASN A 187 -13.02 24.93 7.72
N ALA A 188 -13.35 25.19 8.98
CA ALA A 188 -12.70 26.23 9.76
C ALA A 188 -11.20 25.94 10.01
N ALA A 189 -10.87 24.67 10.33
CA ALA A 189 -9.49 24.22 10.51
C ALA A 189 -8.68 24.33 9.20
N TYR A 190 -9.26 23.94 8.08
CA TYR A 190 -8.66 24.08 6.75
C TYR A 190 -8.42 25.56 6.40
N ASN A 191 -9.39 26.44 6.58
CA ASN A 191 -9.26 27.84 6.27
C ASN A 191 -8.16 28.51 7.12
N LYS A 192 -8.07 28.15 8.40
CA LYS A 192 -6.99 28.62 9.27
C LYS A 192 -5.63 28.13 8.76
N PHE A 193 -5.51 26.86 8.43
CA PHE A 193 -4.28 26.28 7.87
C PHE A 193 -3.87 26.97 6.57
N ALA A 194 -4.80 27.17 5.64
CA ALA A 194 -4.54 27.84 4.37
C ALA A 194 -4.05 29.30 4.58
N ALA A 195 -4.67 30.02 5.53
CA ALA A 195 -4.24 31.37 5.87
C ALA A 195 -2.84 31.41 6.53
N ASP A 196 -2.51 30.42 7.38
CA ASP A 196 -1.19 30.31 7.98
C ASP A 196 -0.13 29.87 6.94
N ALA A 197 -0.47 29.00 6.01
CA ALA A 197 0.38 28.62 4.89
C ALA A 197 0.67 29.82 3.98
N GLN A 198 -0.34 30.65 3.67
CA GLN A 198 -0.16 31.89 2.91
C GLN A 198 0.80 32.85 3.62
N LYS A 199 0.65 33.08 4.91
CA LYS A 199 1.57 33.92 5.68
C LYS A 199 3.01 33.41 5.64
N ARG A 200 3.21 32.08 5.73
CA ARG A 200 4.54 31.47 5.61
C ARG A 200 5.12 31.67 4.21
N PHE A 201 4.31 31.46 3.18
CA PHE A 201 4.73 31.70 1.79
C PHE A 201 5.12 33.16 1.56
N ASP A 202 4.37 34.12 2.07
CA ASP A 202 4.66 35.55 1.95
C ASP A 202 5.94 35.93 2.70
N ALA A 203 6.26 35.24 3.80
CA ALA A 203 7.44 35.46 4.62
C ALA A 203 8.70 34.73 4.08
N GLU A 204 8.58 33.86 3.07
CA GLU A 204 9.74 33.20 2.48
C GLU A 204 10.72 34.21 1.90
N ASP A 205 12.00 34.02 2.17
CA ASP A 205 13.07 34.87 1.68
C ASP A 205 13.95 34.14 0.64
N PRO A 206 13.74 34.39 -0.64
CA PRO A 206 14.49 33.69 -1.71
C PRO A 206 16.00 33.92 -1.64
N ALA A 207 16.48 34.98 -0.98
CA ALA A 207 17.91 35.25 -0.83
C ALA A 207 18.62 34.22 0.09
N LYS A 208 17.88 33.46 0.85
CA LYS A 208 18.43 32.40 1.73
C LYS A 208 18.60 31.07 1.03
N TYR A 209 18.04 30.87 -0.17
CA TYR A 209 18.13 29.62 -0.87
C TYR A 209 19.51 29.44 -1.48
N THR A 210 20.11 28.29 -1.18
CA THR A 210 21.47 27.94 -1.61
C THR A 210 21.47 26.89 -2.71
N TYR A 211 20.43 26.06 -2.75
CA TYR A 211 20.22 25.09 -3.82
C TYR A 211 18.74 24.77 -4.04
N LEU A 212 18.45 24.28 -5.21
CA LEU A 212 17.15 23.85 -5.67
C LEU A 212 17.17 22.35 -5.94
N GLU A 213 16.14 21.61 -5.51
CA GLU A 213 15.93 20.21 -5.83
C GLU A 213 14.83 20.07 -6.87
N ARG A 214 15.12 19.45 -8.01
CA ARG A 214 14.11 19.15 -9.04
C ARG A 214 13.13 18.11 -8.51
N VAL A 215 11.84 18.39 -8.60
CA VAL A 215 10.78 17.45 -8.23
C VAL A 215 10.71 16.33 -9.27
N GLY A 216 10.99 15.11 -8.85
CA GLY A 216 10.90 13.91 -9.69
C GLY A 216 9.46 13.52 -10.01
N ALA A 217 9.29 12.46 -10.82
CA ALA A 217 7.99 11.86 -11.07
C ALA A 217 7.34 11.35 -9.77
N GLY A 218 6.01 11.41 -9.69
CA GLY A 218 5.27 10.86 -8.56
C GLY A 218 4.22 11.81 -8.00
N PHE A 219 3.79 11.51 -6.78
CA PHE A 219 2.69 12.17 -6.08
C PHE A 219 2.87 13.70 -5.99
N ASP A 220 4.04 14.16 -5.53
CA ASP A 220 4.30 15.61 -5.39
C ASP A 220 4.28 16.32 -6.75
N ARG A 221 4.87 15.72 -7.79
CA ARG A 221 4.88 16.28 -9.13
C ARG A 221 3.47 16.52 -9.66
N ARG A 222 2.55 15.58 -9.46
CA ARG A 222 1.16 15.72 -9.91
C ARG A 222 0.43 16.84 -9.16
N ASN A 223 0.61 16.93 -7.85
CA ASN A 223 -0.03 17.97 -7.06
C ASN A 223 0.55 19.37 -7.33
N PHE A 224 1.85 19.49 -7.55
CA PHE A 224 2.43 20.72 -8.08
C PHE A 224 1.90 21.05 -9.47
N GLY A 225 1.65 20.06 -10.32
CA GLY A 225 1.00 20.25 -11.62
C GLY A 225 -0.42 20.83 -11.49
N LYS A 226 -1.21 20.37 -10.52
CA LYS A 226 -2.52 20.95 -10.20
C LYS A 226 -2.38 22.40 -9.73
N ALA A 227 -1.37 22.70 -8.89
CA ALA A 227 -1.10 24.07 -8.45
C ALA A 227 -0.66 24.98 -9.57
N ILE A 228 0.16 24.49 -10.55
CA ILE A 228 0.52 25.24 -11.76
C ILE A 228 -0.74 25.55 -12.58
N ALA A 229 -1.64 24.58 -12.75
CA ALA A 229 -2.90 24.79 -13.47
C ALA A 229 -3.81 25.83 -12.82
N ALA A 230 -3.72 26.01 -11.50
CA ALA A 230 -4.44 27.03 -10.75
C ALA A 230 -3.77 28.42 -10.77
N SER A 231 -2.54 28.53 -11.30
CA SER A 231 -1.85 29.81 -11.45
C SER A 231 -2.42 30.63 -12.61
N PRO A 232 -2.46 31.96 -12.52
CA PRO A 232 -2.87 32.83 -13.63
C PRO A 232 -1.97 32.70 -14.88
N LEU A 233 -0.73 32.24 -14.73
CA LEU A 233 0.25 32.23 -15.82
C LEU A 233 0.13 31.01 -16.73
N HIS A 234 -0.53 29.92 -16.34
CA HIS A 234 -0.67 28.67 -17.14
C HIS A 234 0.58 28.31 -17.97
N GLY A 235 1.76 28.25 -17.33
CA GLY A 235 3.05 28.18 -18.01
C GLY A 235 3.33 26.89 -18.78
N ALA A 236 4.11 26.99 -19.87
CA ALA A 236 4.52 25.85 -20.69
C ALA A 236 5.51 24.90 -19.99
N SER A 237 6.33 25.41 -19.06
CA SER A 237 7.26 24.58 -18.28
C SER A 237 6.55 23.94 -17.11
N GLN A 238 6.70 22.61 -16.99
CA GLN A 238 6.21 21.86 -15.84
C GLN A 238 7.33 21.56 -14.83
N ASP A 239 8.54 22.08 -15.00
CA ASP A 239 9.64 21.84 -14.07
C ASP A 239 9.41 22.60 -12.77
N VAL A 240 9.37 21.86 -11.66
CA VAL A 240 9.19 22.38 -10.31
C VAL A 240 10.45 22.09 -9.51
N PHE A 241 10.89 23.09 -8.76
CA PHE A 241 12.07 23.03 -7.92
C PHE A 241 11.70 23.36 -6.47
N LEU A 242 12.13 22.52 -5.53
CA LEU A 242 12.01 22.77 -4.10
C LEU A 242 13.22 23.58 -3.62
N PRO A 243 13.03 24.73 -3.00
CA PRO A 243 14.12 25.52 -2.48
C PRO A 243 14.63 25.00 -1.15
N HIS A 244 15.95 25.01 -0.98
CA HIS A 244 16.60 24.57 0.24
C HIS A 244 17.65 25.60 0.69
N THR A 245 17.87 25.62 2.01
CA THR A 245 18.93 26.40 2.65
C THR A 245 20.02 25.46 3.16
N GLY A 246 21.28 25.92 3.21
CA GLY A 246 22.40 25.15 3.73
C GLY A 246 23.26 24.48 2.66
N ASP A 247 24.13 23.57 3.09
CA ASP A 247 25.13 22.92 2.19
C ASP A 247 24.51 21.67 1.54
N VAL A 248 24.46 21.66 0.21
CA VAL A 248 23.99 20.50 -0.56
C VAL A 248 24.85 19.26 -0.30
N ALA A 249 26.15 19.42 -0.01
CA ALA A 249 27.07 18.32 0.30
C ALA A 249 26.84 17.72 1.70
N ALA A 250 26.14 18.43 2.58
CA ALA A 250 25.78 17.91 3.89
C ALA A 250 24.60 16.92 3.85
N ARG A 251 23.88 16.87 2.74
CA ARG A 251 22.75 15.95 2.55
C ARG A 251 23.25 14.51 2.61
N GLY A 252 22.53 13.70 3.35
CA GLY A 252 22.81 12.26 3.39
C GLY A 252 24.03 11.83 4.20
N ARG A 253 24.75 12.72 4.90
CA ARG A 253 25.94 12.36 5.70
C ARG A 253 25.69 11.23 6.72
N SER A 254 24.50 11.19 7.33
CA SER A 254 24.11 10.14 8.30
C SER A 254 23.57 8.87 7.66
N LEU A 255 23.19 8.91 6.39
CA LEU A 255 22.51 7.80 5.71
C LEU A 255 23.40 6.56 5.50
N PRO A 256 24.72 6.66 5.21
CA PRO A 256 25.57 5.47 5.18
C PRO A 256 25.60 4.70 6.50
N MET A 257 25.53 5.43 7.63
CA MET A 257 25.43 4.79 8.94
C MET A 257 24.07 4.08 9.13
N LEU A 258 22.99 4.66 8.63
CA LEU A 258 21.67 4.01 8.63
C LEU A 258 21.68 2.73 7.78
N VAL A 259 22.26 2.77 6.58
CA VAL A 259 22.41 1.57 5.72
C VAL A 259 23.23 0.49 6.43
N ALA A 260 24.37 0.87 7.02
CA ALA A 260 25.22 -0.06 7.76
C ALA A 260 24.52 -0.64 9.00
N ALA A 261 23.78 0.18 9.75
CA ALA A 261 23.01 -0.25 10.91
C ALA A 261 21.85 -1.21 10.53
N ALA A 262 21.10 -0.90 9.46
CA ALA A 262 20.06 -1.78 8.95
C ALA A 262 20.65 -3.11 8.47
N PHE A 263 21.75 -3.07 7.71
CA PHE A 263 22.44 -4.27 7.23
C PHE A 263 22.97 -5.11 8.40
N ALA A 264 23.76 -4.52 9.31
CA ALA A 264 24.36 -5.24 10.42
C ALA A 264 23.31 -5.74 11.42
N GLY A 265 22.40 -4.88 11.85
CA GLY A 265 21.41 -5.21 12.88
C GLY A 265 20.49 -6.37 12.48
N LEU A 266 19.91 -6.28 11.29
CA LEU A 266 18.98 -7.32 10.83
C LEU A 266 19.68 -8.63 10.43
N ASN A 267 20.86 -8.56 9.83
CA ASN A 267 21.62 -9.77 9.54
C ASN A 267 22.20 -10.43 10.81
N LEU A 268 22.56 -9.67 11.85
CA LEU A 268 22.92 -10.23 13.16
C LEU A 268 21.71 -10.86 13.86
N LEU A 269 20.54 -10.22 13.81
CA LEU A 269 19.31 -10.81 14.32
C LEU A 269 18.99 -12.14 13.61
N TRP A 270 19.06 -12.15 12.28
CA TRP A 270 18.87 -13.37 11.49
C TRP A 270 19.88 -14.45 11.84
N LEU A 271 21.16 -14.09 11.94
CA LEU A 271 22.23 -14.98 12.35
C LEU A 271 21.94 -15.61 13.71
N ALA A 272 21.58 -14.80 14.72
CA ALA A 272 21.24 -15.25 16.05
C ALA A 272 20.05 -16.22 16.03
N MET A 273 18.96 -15.86 15.36
CA MET A 273 17.77 -16.71 15.23
C MET A 273 18.10 -18.08 14.65
N VAL A 274 18.86 -18.11 13.53
CA VAL A 274 19.21 -19.37 12.87
C VAL A 274 20.21 -20.18 13.72
N LEU A 275 21.17 -19.56 14.38
CA LEU A 275 22.15 -20.27 15.20
C LEU A 275 21.51 -20.87 16.46
N LEU A 276 20.64 -20.13 17.14
CA LEU A 276 19.98 -20.58 18.37
C LEU A 276 18.94 -21.67 18.14
N THR A 277 18.38 -21.78 16.93
CA THR A 277 17.37 -22.80 16.62
C THR A 277 18.04 -24.11 16.20
N PRO A 278 17.76 -25.24 16.87
CA PRO A 278 18.34 -26.54 16.49
C PRO A 278 17.84 -27.00 15.11
N LEU A 279 18.59 -27.91 14.47
CA LEU A 279 18.11 -28.61 13.29
C LEU A 279 17.12 -29.71 13.71
N SER A 280 16.10 -29.92 12.90
CA SER A 280 15.16 -31.03 13.11
C SER A 280 15.86 -32.36 12.90
N ARG A 281 15.65 -33.30 13.84
CA ARG A 281 16.17 -34.67 13.74
C ARG A 281 15.28 -35.57 12.87
N GLU A 282 14.02 -35.19 12.70
CA GLU A 282 13.01 -35.99 12.00
C GLU A 282 12.90 -35.64 10.51
N ARG A 283 13.47 -34.51 10.08
CA ARG A 283 13.38 -34.06 8.70
C ARG A 283 14.75 -34.17 8.01
N PRO A 284 14.87 -34.92 6.90
CA PRO A 284 16.10 -35.01 6.13
C PRO A 284 16.56 -33.61 5.67
N LEU A 285 17.87 -33.36 5.74
CA LEU A 285 18.48 -32.08 5.32
C LEU A 285 18.35 -31.85 3.79
N ASP A 286 18.27 -32.93 3.04
CA ASP A 286 18.06 -32.94 1.59
C ASP A 286 16.71 -33.61 1.29
N LEU A 287 15.61 -32.89 1.50
CA LEU A 287 14.30 -33.36 1.06
C LEU A 287 14.27 -33.32 -0.46
N PRO A 288 13.99 -34.47 -1.14
CA PRO A 288 13.52 -34.44 -2.52
C PRO A 288 12.32 -33.46 -2.59
N ARG A 289 12.22 -32.67 -3.65
CA ARG A 289 10.98 -31.94 -3.92
C ARG A 289 9.85 -32.97 -3.85
N ASP A 290 9.01 -32.86 -2.83
CA ASP A 290 7.79 -33.67 -2.75
C ASP A 290 6.99 -33.39 -4.04
N PRO A 291 6.88 -34.32 -4.98
CA PRO A 291 6.15 -34.10 -6.22
C PRO A 291 4.66 -33.84 -5.95
N ASN A 292 4.16 -34.26 -4.78
CA ASN A 292 2.80 -34.08 -4.32
C ASN A 292 2.73 -33.09 -3.15
N GLY A 293 3.83 -32.43 -2.80
CA GLY A 293 3.90 -31.48 -1.71
C GLY A 293 2.86 -30.39 -1.92
N GLN A 294 1.73 -30.59 -1.28
CA GLN A 294 0.69 -29.57 -1.17
C GLN A 294 1.35 -28.32 -0.63
N ARG A 295 1.50 -27.33 -1.49
CA ARG A 295 1.98 -26.00 -1.13
C ARG A 295 0.74 -25.23 -0.67
N PRO A 296 0.37 -25.24 0.63
CA PRO A 296 -0.93 -24.73 1.09
C PRO A 296 -1.17 -23.28 0.64
N PHE A 297 -0.10 -22.49 0.49
CA PHE A 297 -0.21 -21.10 0.04
C PHE A 297 -0.24 -20.94 -1.49
N GLN A 298 0.19 -21.92 -2.30
CA GLN A 298 0.09 -21.76 -3.75
C GLN A 298 -1.37 -21.76 -4.22
N HIS A 299 -2.22 -22.55 -3.58
CA HIS A 299 -3.65 -22.60 -3.92
C HIS A 299 -4.41 -21.33 -3.53
N VAL A 300 -3.82 -20.46 -2.69
CA VAL A 300 -4.41 -19.18 -2.31
C VAL A 300 -4.13 -18.10 -3.35
N PHE A 301 -2.96 -18.13 -4.00
CA PHE A 301 -2.52 -17.08 -4.94
C PHE A 301 -2.36 -17.59 -6.39
N VAL A 302 -2.42 -18.88 -6.63
CA VAL A 302 -2.27 -19.41 -7.99
C VAL A 302 -3.55 -20.11 -8.39
N PRO A 303 -4.31 -19.57 -9.36
CA PRO A 303 -5.51 -20.21 -9.87
C PRO A 303 -5.19 -21.58 -10.47
N THR A 304 -5.94 -22.59 -10.08
CA THR A 304 -5.88 -23.93 -10.66
C THR A 304 -7.26 -24.33 -11.18
N ARG A 305 -7.33 -25.36 -12.03
CA ARG A 305 -8.63 -25.85 -12.52
C ARG A 305 -9.57 -26.28 -11.38
N ALA A 306 -9.03 -26.75 -10.27
CA ALA A 306 -9.81 -27.20 -9.12
C ALA A 306 -10.18 -26.04 -8.16
N SER A 307 -9.30 -25.06 -8.01
CA SER A 307 -9.48 -23.92 -7.08
C SER A 307 -8.98 -22.64 -7.73
N TYR A 308 -9.89 -21.84 -8.26
CA TYR A 308 -9.57 -20.53 -8.87
C TYR A 308 -10.39 -19.39 -8.29
N GLY A 309 -11.49 -19.66 -7.57
CA GLY A 309 -12.40 -18.61 -7.10
C GLY A 309 -11.73 -17.66 -6.12
N LEU A 310 -11.11 -18.17 -5.08
CA LEU A 310 -10.40 -17.36 -4.07
C LEU A 310 -9.13 -16.69 -4.65
N PRO A 311 -8.23 -17.43 -5.35
CA PRO A 311 -7.08 -16.79 -5.99
C PRO A 311 -7.46 -15.65 -6.92
N LEU A 312 -8.45 -15.83 -7.79
CA LEU A 312 -8.86 -14.82 -8.74
C LEU A 312 -9.35 -13.53 -8.05
N LEU A 313 -10.13 -13.66 -6.97
CA LEU A 313 -10.57 -12.51 -6.19
C LEU A 313 -9.40 -11.76 -5.56
N ILE A 314 -8.42 -12.48 -5.02
CA ILE A 314 -7.22 -11.89 -4.42
C ILE A 314 -6.38 -11.21 -5.50
N ASP A 315 -6.13 -11.91 -6.62
CA ASP A 315 -5.28 -11.41 -7.71
C ASP A 315 -5.86 -10.15 -8.35
N VAL A 316 -7.19 -10.10 -8.58
CA VAL A 316 -7.84 -8.89 -9.14
C VAL A 316 -7.70 -7.71 -8.20
N ASN A 317 -7.92 -7.88 -6.89
CA ASN A 317 -7.73 -6.81 -5.91
C ASN A 317 -6.27 -6.30 -5.92
N ILE A 318 -5.29 -7.23 -5.90
CA ILE A 318 -3.87 -6.88 -5.95
C ILE A 318 -3.51 -6.18 -7.26
N LEU A 319 -4.00 -6.66 -8.41
CA LEU A 319 -3.71 -6.08 -9.73
C LEU A 319 -4.27 -4.67 -9.86
N VAL A 320 -5.50 -4.40 -9.39
CA VAL A 320 -6.08 -3.05 -9.38
C VAL A 320 -5.23 -2.12 -8.50
N PHE A 321 -4.86 -2.57 -7.29
CA PHE A 321 -4.01 -1.80 -6.39
C PHE A 321 -2.64 -1.49 -7.02
N LEU A 322 -1.99 -2.49 -7.62
CA LEU A 322 -0.71 -2.31 -8.31
C LEU A 322 -0.84 -1.35 -9.49
N ALA A 323 -1.94 -1.42 -10.27
CA ALA A 323 -2.20 -0.48 -11.36
C ALA A 323 -2.33 0.96 -10.83
N MET A 324 -3.02 1.17 -9.71
CA MET A 324 -3.09 2.48 -9.04
C MET A 324 -1.71 2.97 -8.60
N VAL A 325 -0.91 2.12 -7.97
CA VAL A 325 0.47 2.47 -7.55
C VAL A 325 1.35 2.80 -8.76
N LEU A 326 1.31 1.98 -9.81
CA LEU A 326 2.10 2.19 -11.03
C LEU A 326 1.66 3.42 -11.83
N SER A 327 0.41 3.89 -11.66
CA SER A 327 -0.03 5.18 -12.23
C SER A 327 0.50 6.40 -11.45
N GLY A 328 1.33 6.18 -10.44
CA GLY A 328 2.02 7.23 -9.69
C GLY A 328 1.21 7.79 -8.52
N LEU A 329 0.17 7.08 -8.03
CA LEU A 329 -0.68 7.56 -6.92
C LEU A 329 -0.01 7.44 -5.54
N GLY A 330 1.18 6.83 -5.46
CA GLY A 330 1.82 6.46 -4.20
C GLY A 330 1.41 5.07 -3.74
N ILE A 331 1.77 4.67 -2.52
CA ILE A 331 1.46 3.33 -1.98
C ILE A 331 0.76 3.40 -0.62
N ALA A 332 1.13 4.36 0.23
CA ALA A 332 0.68 4.40 1.61
C ALA A 332 -0.81 4.71 1.71
N SER A 333 -1.26 5.73 0.99
CA SER A 333 -2.64 6.19 0.93
C SER A 333 -2.89 6.96 -0.38
N PHE A 334 -4.12 6.95 -0.87
CA PHE A 334 -4.54 7.62 -2.10
C PHE A 334 -5.46 8.79 -1.78
N GLN A 335 -5.42 9.83 -2.63
CA GLN A 335 -6.31 10.97 -2.50
C GLN A 335 -7.76 10.59 -2.87
N THR A 336 -8.70 11.31 -2.29
CA THR A 336 -10.13 11.13 -2.55
C THR A 336 -10.47 11.22 -4.04
N ASP A 337 -9.94 12.23 -4.73
CA ASP A 337 -10.15 12.40 -6.18
C ASP A 337 -9.61 11.22 -6.99
N ASP A 338 -8.44 10.69 -6.60
CA ASP A 338 -7.86 9.52 -7.23
C ASP A 338 -8.74 8.29 -7.04
N LEU A 339 -9.28 8.09 -5.83
CA LEU A 339 -10.20 6.99 -5.53
C LEU A 339 -11.48 7.09 -6.38
N ILE A 340 -12.06 8.29 -6.50
CA ILE A 340 -13.23 8.55 -7.36
C ILE A 340 -12.91 8.25 -8.83
N ALA A 341 -11.74 8.70 -9.32
CA ALA A 341 -11.30 8.46 -10.69
C ALA A 341 -11.13 6.95 -10.99
N TRP A 342 -10.71 6.16 -9.99
CA TRP A 342 -10.54 4.71 -10.12
C TRP A 342 -11.80 3.89 -9.84
N GLY A 343 -12.93 4.53 -9.55
CA GLY A 343 -14.23 3.87 -9.45
C GLY A 343 -14.71 3.60 -8.03
N ALA A 344 -14.28 4.43 -7.07
CA ALA A 344 -14.88 4.46 -5.73
C ALA A 344 -16.38 4.69 -5.78
N ASN A 345 -17.14 4.14 -4.84
CA ASN A 345 -18.58 4.36 -4.70
C ASN A 345 -18.82 5.73 -4.06
N SER A 346 -19.55 6.57 -4.79
CA SER A 346 -20.03 7.89 -4.37
C SER A 346 -21.46 8.01 -4.78
N ALA A 347 -22.36 8.28 -3.85
CA ALA A 347 -23.80 8.39 -4.17
C ALA A 347 -24.07 9.48 -5.21
N GLN A 348 -23.26 10.53 -5.24
CA GLN A 348 -23.39 11.65 -6.18
C GLN A 348 -23.02 11.26 -7.61
N ASP A 349 -22.19 10.24 -7.80
CA ASP A 349 -21.64 9.83 -9.10
C ASP A 349 -22.32 8.58 -9.68
N LEU A 350 -23.47 8.15 -9.16
CA LEU A 350 -24.17 6.94 -9.63
C LEU A 350 -25.01 7.15 -10.91
N HIS A 351 -24.99 8.35 -11.49
CA HIS A 351 -25.76 8.65 -12.70
C HIS A 351 -25.12 8.04 -13.96
N GLY A 352 -25.95 7.70 -14.94
CA GLY A 352 -25.50 7.12 -16.20
C GLY A 352 -24.75 5.79 -15.98
N LEU A 353 -23.50 5.68 -16.41
CA LEU A 353 -22.64 4.51 -16.18
C LEU A 353 -22.03 4.47 -14.75
N GLY A 354 -22.31 5.49 -13.93
CA GLY A 354 -21.79 5.54 -12.55
C GLY A 354 -22.26 4.39 -11.67
N TRP A 355 -23.36 3.71 -11.98
CA TRP A 355 -23.80 2.51 -11.27
C TRP A 355 -22.72 1.40 -11.25
N LEU A 356 -21.78 1.39 -12.21
CA LEU A 356 -20.64 0.45 -12.20
C LEU A 356 -19.76 0.63 -10.97
N ARG A 357 -19.77 1.80 -10.32
CA ARG A 357 -19.05 2.09 -9.07
C ARG A 357 -19.49 1.20 -7.92
N LEU A 358 -20.74 0.72 -7.94
CA LEU A 358 -21.21 -0.27 -6.95
C LEU A 358 -20.45 -1.60 -7.03
N ILE A 359 -19.83 -1.88 -8.20
CA ILE A 359 -19.00 -3.08 -8.41
C ILE A 359 -17.52 -2.74 -8.33
N THR A 360 -17.06 -1.68 -9.02
CA THR A 360 -15.62 -1.34 -9.09
C THR A 360 -15.06 -0.94 -7.75
N SER A 361 -15.84 -0.27 -6.90
CA SER A 361 -15.43 0.12 -5.54
C SER A 361 -14.97 -1.05 -4.67
N GLN A 362 -15.46 -2.26 -4.92
CA GLN A 362 -15.07 -3.46 -4.19
C GLN A 362 -13.60 -3.85 -4.41
N PHE A 363 -12.97 -3.34 -5.47
CA PHE A 363 -11.59 -3.64 -5.87
C PHE A 363 -10.64 -2.46 -5.67
N VAL A 364 -11.16 -1.25 -5.48
CA VAL A 364 -10.37 -0.04 -5.18
C VAL A 364 -10.04 0.00 -3.70
N HIS A 365 -8.81 0.31 -3.34
CA HIS A 365 -8.36 0.38 -1.94
C HIS A 365 -7.69 1.71 -1.65
N ALA A 366 -7.90 2.26 -0.46
CA ALA A 366 -7.42 3.58 -0.08
C ALA A 366 -5.90 3.64 0.22
N GLY A 367 -5.20 2.50 0.25
CA GLY A 367 -3.76 2.43 0.50
C GLY A 367 -3.32 1.02 0.91
N PHE A 368 -2.00 0.86 1.14
CA PHE A 368 -1.39 -0.45 1.42
C PHE A 368 -1.95 -1.15 2.65
N ALA A 369 -2.12 -0.44 3.77
CA ALA A 369 -2.66 -1.05 4.99
C ALA A 369 -4.10 -1.57 4.77
N HIS A 370 -4.90 -0.83 4.00
CA HIS A 370 -6.28 -1.20 3.69
C HIS A 370 -6.34 -2.45 2.81
N ILE A 371 -5.56 -2.54 1.72
CA ILE A 371 -5.56 -3.77 0.91
C ILE A 371 -4.97 -4.95 1.67
N ALA A 372 -3.92 -4.76 2.45
CA ALA A 372 -3.29 -5.84 3.21
C ALA A 372 -4.26 -6.46 4.22
N SER A 373 -5.00 -5.64 4.99
CA SER A 373 -6.01 -6.11 5.93
C SER A 373 -7.17 -6.82 5.24
N ASN A 374 -7.66 -6.27 4.11
CA ASN A 374 -8.73 -6.89 3.32
C ASN A 374 -8.30 -8.23 2.71
N MET A 375 -7.09 -8.33 2.15
CA MET A 375 -6.61 -9.59 1.59
C MET A 375 -6.40 -10.64 2.68
N TYR A 376 -5.89 -10.26 3.85
CA TYR A 376 -5.82 -11.16 5.00
C TYR A 376 -7.21 -11.71 5.38
N ALA A 377 -8.20 -10.84 5.52
CA ALA A 377 -9.56 -11.22 5.86
C ALA A 377 -10.22 -12.06 4.74
N LEU A 378 -9.99 -11.72 3.46
CA LEU A 378 -10.51 -12.47 2.31
C LEU A 378 -9.92 -13.89 2.25
N VAL A 379 -8.62 -14.03 2.48
CA VAL A 379 -7.97 -15.36 2.57
C VAL A 379 -8.61 -16.16 3.70
N PHE A 380 -8.75 -15.54 4.87
CA PHE A 380 -9.34 -16.21 6.03
C PHE A 380 -10.77 -16.69 5.75
N MET A 381 -11.67 -15.83 5.27
CA MET A 381 -13.04 -16.19 4.95
C MET A 381 -13.13 -17.19 3.78
N GLY A 382 -12.31 -16.98 2.77
CA GLY A 382 -12.27 -17.83 1.57
C GLY A 382 -11.82 -19.26 1.86
N LEU A 383 -10.87 -19.47 2.77
CA LEU A 383 -10.42 -20.81 3.16
C LEU A 383 -11.55 -21.66 3.78
N PHE A 384 -12.53 -21.03 4.45
CA PHE A 384 -13.69 -21.74 5.01
C PHE A 384 -14.82 -21.92 4.00
N LEU A 385 -15.01 -20.96 3.10
CA LEU A 385 -16.11 -21.01 2.12
C LEU A 385 -15.74 -21.78 0.86
N ALA A 386 -14.48 -21.79 0.41
CA ALA A 386 -14.04 -22.46 -0.80
C ALA A 386 -14.36 -23.97 -0.82
N PRO A 387 -14.26 -24.75 0.30
CA PRO A 387 -14.68 -26.14 0.32
C PRO A 387 -16.20 -26.35 0.20
N VAL A 388 -16.98 -25.36 0.61
CA VAL A 388 -18.46 -25.44 0.66
C VAL A 388 -19.08 -24.92 -0.63
N MET A 389 -18.41 -23.95 -1.28
CA MET A 389 -18.90 -23.27 -2.46
C MET A 389 -18.07 -23.65 -3.69
N ARG A 390 -18.72 -23.80 -4.84
CA ARG A 390 -17.99 -23.91 -6.12
C ARG A 390 -17.28 -22.58 -6.40
N ASN A 391 -16.18 -22.60 -7.15
CA ASN A 391 -15.40 -21.42 -7.48
C ASN A 391 -16.25 -20.23 -7.97
N TRP A 392 -17.17 -20.44 -8.91
CA TRP A 392 -18.09 -19.39 -9.37
C TRP A 392 -19.08 -18.95 -8.31
N GLY A 393 -19.50 -19.85 -7.41
CA GLY A 393 -20.36 -19.52 -6.28
C GLY A 393 -19.69 -18.54 -5.32
N LEU A 394 -18.40 -18.75 -5.03
CA LEU A 394 -17.62 -17.86 -4.17
C LEU A 394 -17.44 -16.47 -4.82
N ILE A 395 -17.15 -16.41 -6.13
CA ILE A 395 -17.05 -15.15 -6.88
C ILE A 395 -18.39 -14.42 -6.89
N ALA A 396 -19.47 -15.12 -7.22
CA ALA A 396 -20.80 -14.53 -7.23
C ALA A 396 -21.23 -14.01 -5.85
N ALA A 397 -20.96 -14.80 -4.80
CA ALA A 397 -21.25 -14.39 -3.42
C ALA A 397 -20.48 -13.12 -3.02
N TYR A 398 -19.17 -13.05 -3.34
CA TYR A 398 -18.36 -11.85 -3.10
C TYR A 398 -18.98 -10.63 -3.80
N LEU A 399 -19.28 -10.73 -5.10
CA LEU A 399 -19.84 -9.62 -5.88
C LEU A 399 -21.22 -9.16 -5.38
N VAL A 400 -22.11 -10.13 -5.09
CA VAL A 400 -23.48 -9.84 -4.60
C VAL A 400 -23.45 -9.21 -3.20
N CYS A 401 -22.62 -9.74 -2.31
CA CYS A 401 -22.46 -9.19 -0.97
C CYS A 401 -21.85 -7.78 -1.01
N GLY A 402 -20.82 -7.57 -1.83
CA GLY A 402 -20.22 -6.27 -2.02
C GLY A 402 -21.20 -5.26 -2.65
N LEU A 403 -22.03 -5.71 -3.60
CA LEU A 403 -23.10 -4.88 -4.17
C LEU A 403 -24.12 -4.45 -3.10
N GLY A 404 -24.54 -5.37 -2.23
CA GLY A 404 -25.43 -5.06 -1.10
C GLY A 404 -24.80 -4.04 -0.13
N GLY A 405 -23.51 -4.18 0.14
CA GLY A 405 -22.75 -3.20 0.91
C GLY A 405 -22.68 -1.84 0.24
N ALA A 406 -22.31 -1.80 -1.05
CA ALA A 406 -22.19 -0.55 -1.81
C ALA A 406 -23.53 0.20 -1.93
N ILE A 407 -24.64 -0.52 -2.10
CA ILE A 407 -26.00 0.07 -2.11
C ILE A 407 -26.33 0.65 -0.73
N ALA A 408 -26.08 -0.09 0.34
CA ALA A 408 -26.35 0.39 1.70
C ALA A 408 -25.52 1.65 2.03
N SER A 409 -24.26 1.68 1.64
CA SER A 409 -23.38 2.85 1.75
C SER A 409 -23.96 4.06 1.04
N ALA A 410 -24.27 3.93 -0.25
CA ALA A 410 -24.80 5.03 -1.06
C ALA A 410 -26.16 5.55 -0.53
N ALA A 411 -26.99 4.67 0.04
CA ALA A 411 -28.30 5.03 0.55
C ALA A 411 -28.25 5.70 1.94
N MET A 412 -27.35 5.23 2.82
CA MET A 412 -27.33 5.67 4.22
C MET A 412 -26.27 6.75 4.47
N HIS A 413 -25.21 6.80 3.67
CA HIS A 413 -24.09 7.73 3.81
C HIS A 413 -23.75 8.42 2.47
N PRO A 414 -24.64 9.24 1.89
CA PRO A 414 -24.45 9.78 0.54
C PRO A 414 -23.25 10.71 0.39
N GLY A 415 -22.70 11.22 1.51
CA GLY A 415 -21.49 12.06 1.53
C GLY A 415 -20.18 11.29 1.68
N VAL A 416 -20.23 9.97 1.91
CA VAL A 416 -19.04 9.13 2.12
C VAL A 416 -18.61 8.49 0.81
N ILE A 417 -17.29 8.49 0.58
CA ILE A 417 -16.67 7.75 -0.53
C ILE A 417 -16.26 6.38 -0.01
N SER A 418 -16.95 5.34 -0.53
CA SER A 418 -16.76 3.97 -0.08
C SER A 418 -15.89 3.19 -1.05
N VAL A 419 -14.88 2.50 -0.52
CA VAL A 419 -13.90 1.67 -1.25
C VAL A 419 -13.52 0.44 -0.45
N GLY A 420 -13.11 -0.60 -1.15
CA GLY A 420 -12.50 -1.80 -0.57
C GLY A 420 -13.40 -3.04 -0.62
N ALA A 421 -12.74 -4.17 -0.47
CA ALA A 421 -13.37 -5.49 -0.44
C ALA A 421 -14.18 -5.76 0.84
N SER A 422 -14.12 -4.87 1.83
CA SER A 422 -14.61 -5.13 3.19
C SER A 422 -16.11 -5.42 3.26
N GLY A 423 -16.95 -4.71 2.50
CA GLY A 423 -18.40 -4.99 2.41
C GLY A 423 -18.69 -6.41 1.89
N ALA A 424 -17.96 -6.83 0.85
CA ALA A 424 -18.04 -8.20 0.33
C ALA A 424 -17.55 -9.24 1.36
N ILE A 425 -16.43 -8.98 2.04
CA ILE A 425 -15.85 -9.85 3.07
C ILE A 425 -16.80 -10.00 4.26
N MET A 426 -17.43 -8.90 4.71
CA MET A 426 -18.48 -8.94 5.73
C MET A 426 -19.67 -9.78 5.29
N GLY A 427 -20.02 -9.73 4.00
CA GLY A 427 -21.03 -10.62 3.44
C GLY A 427 -20.62 -12.09 3.45
N LEU A 428 -19.38 -12.41 3.12
CA LEU A 428 -18.85 -13.78 3.26
C LEU A 428 -18.91 -14.26 4.72
N ALA A 429 -18.63 -13.38 5.69
CA ALA A 429 -18.83 -13.67 7.10
C ALA A 429 -20.31 -13.91 7.44
N GLY A 430 -21.23 -13.14 6.84
CA GLY A 430 -22.68 -13.35 6.97
C GLY A 430 -23.14 -14.71 6.45
N ILE A 431 -22.60 -15.16 5.30
CA ILE A 431 -22.87 -16.51 4.76
C ILE A 431 -22.40 -17.58 5.78
N LEU A 432 -21.18 -17.47 6.29
CA LEU A 432 -20.65 -18.41 7.30
C LEU A 432 -21.53 -18.45 8.54
N LEU A 433 -21.97 -17.28 9.01
CA LEU A 433 -22.86 -17.16 10.17
C LEU A 433 -24.21 -17.86 9.92
N ALA A 434 -24.83 -17.66 8.76
CA ALA A 434 -26.09 -18.30 8.41
C ALA A 434 -25.93 -19.83 8.31
N LEU A 435 -24.87 -20.30 7.64
CA LEU A 435 -24.56 -21.72 7.51
C LEU A 435 -24.27 -22.36 8.89
N PHE A 436 -23.69 -21.60 9.81
CA PHE A 436 -23.47 -22.06 11.17
C PHE A 436 -24.77 -22.16 12.00
N LEU A 437 -25.67 -21.19 11.88
CA LEU A 437 -26.91 -21.14 12.63
C LEU A 437 -27.96 -22.13 12.12
N PHE A 438 -28.07 -22.30 10.82
CA PHE A 438 -29.11 -23.10 10.17
C PHE A 438 -28.58 -24.40 9.57
N GLY A 439 -27.28 -24.49 9.28
CA GLY A 439 -26.63 -25.66 8.70
C GLY A 439 -26.21 -26.69 9.74
N ASP A 440 -25.77 -27.87 9.24
CA ASP A 440 -25.12 -28.85 10.11
C ASP A 440 -23.61 -28.51 10.19
N TRP A 441 -23.24 -27.71 11.20
CA TRP A 441 -21.86 -27.29 11.45
C TRP A 441 -20.88 -28.45 11.64
N ARG A 442 -21.36 -29.65 12.01
CA ARG A 442 -20.55 -30.88 12.15
C ARG A 442 -20.02 -31.33 10.78
N LEU A 443 -20.78 -31.06 9.71
CA LEU A 443 -20.36 -31.36 8.33
C LEU A 443 -19.27 -30.40 7.81
N MET A 444 -19.18 -29.22 8.37
CA MET A 444 -18.17 -28.22 7.95
C MET A 444 -16.77 -28.47 8.55
N HIS A 445 -16.63 -29.48 9.43
CA HIS A 445 -15.38 -29.81 10.15
C HIS A 445 -14.72 -28.57 10.80
N ALA A 446 -15.50 -27.50 11.02
CA ALA A 446 -15.02 -26.27 11.59
C ALA A 446 -15.07 -26.31 13.14
N PRO A 447 -13.93 -26.18 13.84
CA PRO A 447 -13.94 -26.06 15.28
C PRO A 447 -14.80 -24.85 15.71
N ARG A 448 -15.53 -24.98 16.84
CA ARG A 448 -16.29 -23.85 17.42
C ARG A 448 -15.45 -22.58 17.57
N ALA A 449 -14.16 -22.73 17.85
CA ALA A 449 -13.21 -21.62 17.91
C ALA A 449 -13.17 -20.75 16.64
N ILE A 450 -13.37 -21.35 15.46
CA ILE A 450 -13.35 -20.60 14.18
C ILE A 450 -14.56 -19.67 14.11
N VAL A 451 -15.74 -20.17 14.45
CA VAL A 451 -16.96 -19.37 14.43
C VAL A 451 -16.86 -18.23 15.46
N THR A 452 -16.32 -18.52 16.65
CA THR A 452 -16.06 -17.49 17.65
C THR A 452 -15.12 -16.42 17.13
N ASN A 453 -14.03 -16.80 16.43
CA ASN A 453 -13.10 -15.84 15.85
C ASN A 453 -13.73 -15.03 14.70
N VAL A 454 -14.57 -15.64 13.85
CA VAL A 454 -15.33 -14.92 12.83
C VAL A 454 -16.28 -13.90 13.46
N MET A 455 -17.03 -14.32 14.48
CA MET A 455 -17.93 -13.43 15.23
C MET A 455 -17.17 -12.28 15.88
N LEU A 456 -16.04 -12.58 16.51
CA LEU A 456 -15.18 -11.56 17.11
C LEU A 456 -14.65 -10.60 16.05
N ALA A 457 -14.19 -11.07 14.89
CA ALA A 457 -13.74 -10.24 13.79
C ALA A 457 -14.86 -9.33 13.28
N VAL A 458 -16.09 -9.85 13.12
CA VAL A 458 -17.27 -9.05 12.73
C VAL A 458 -17.55 -7.94 13.75
N VAL A 459 -17.59 -8.30 15.05
CA VAL A 459 -17.83 -7.35 16.15
C VAL A 459 -16.74 -6.26 16.19
N LEU A 460 -15.48 -6.66 16.06
CA LEU A 460 -14.36 -5.70 16.06
C LEU A 460 -14.40 -4.79 14.84
N THR A 461 -14.69 -5.33 13.65
CA THR A 461 -14.79 -4.52 12.41
C THR A 461 -15.93 -3.52 12.47
N LEU A 462 -17.12 -3.95 12.94
CA LEU A 462 -18.25 -3.03 13.14
C LEU A 462 -17.96 -2.03 14.27
N GLY A 463 -17.30 -2.48 15.34
CA GLY A 463 -16.88 -1.62 16.45
C GLY A 463 -15.92 -0.51 16.00
N GLN A 464 -14.98 -0.84 15.12
CA GLN A 464 -14.06 0.17 14.52
C GLN A 464 -14.83 1.29 13.80
N GLY A 465 -15.89 0.97 13.08
CA GLY A 465 -16.67 1.98 12.36
C GLY A 465 -17.53 2.89 13.25
N PHE A 466 -17.60 2.64 14.56
CA PHE A 466 -18.15 3.60 15.53
C PHE A 466 -17.08 4.51 16.14
N VAL A 467 -15.82 4.14 15.97
CA VAL A 467 -14.65 4.87 16.52
C VAL A 467 -13.89 5.59 15.42
N ILE A 468 -13.88 5.04 14.20
CA ILE A 468 -13.14 5.56 13.05
C ILE A 468 -14.16 6.03 12.01
N ALA A 469 -14.28 7.33 11.82
CA ALA A 469 -15.29 7.97 10.96
C ALA A 469 -15.24 7.54 9.49
N GLU A 470 -14.07 7.09 9.00
CA GLU A 470 -13.89 6.64 7.60
C GLU A 470 -14.24 5.16 7.37
N VAL A 471 -14.53 4.41 8.43
CA VAL A 471 -15.00 3.04 8.26
C VAL A 471 -16.47 3.06 7.91
N ASP A 472 -16.79 2.67 6.69
CA ASP A 472 -18.16 2.65 6.17
C ASP A 472 -18.98 1.51 6.78
N ASN A 473 -19.52 1.75 7.97
CA ASN A 473 -20.37 0.77 8.66
C ASN A 473 -21.63 0.43 7.87
N ALA A 474 -22.18 1.33 7.04
CA ALA A 474 -23.31 1.01 6.22
C ALA A 474 -22.97 -0.06 5.17
N ALA A 475 -21.80 0.06 4.52
CA ALA A 475 -21.29 -0.97 3.63
C ALA A 475 -21.06 -2.31 4.34
N HIS A 476 -20.50 -2.28 5.54
CA HIS A 476 -20.24 -3.49 6.33
C HIS A 476 -21.53 -4.20 6.73
N VAL A 477 -22.50 -3.48 7.28
CA VAL A 477 -23.80 -4.03 7.68
C VAL A 477 -24.59 -4.50 6.46
N GLY A 478 -24.63 -3.70 5.38
CA GLY A 478 -25.31 -4.06 4.14
C GLY A 478 -24.76 -5.34 3.53
N GLY A 479 -23.43 -5.47 3.49
CA GLY A 479 -22.76 -6.69 3.05
C GLY A 479 -23.09 -7.89 3.96
N LEU A 480 -22.97 -7.74 5.28
CA LEU A 480 -23.25 -8.78 6.27
C LEU A 480 -24.67 -9.31 6.15
N VAL A 481 -25.68 -8.42 6.07
CA VAL A 481 -27.11 -8.79 5.91
C VAL A 481 -27.34 -9.50 4.59
N THR A 482 -26.80 -8.96 3.49
CA THR A 482 -26.93 -9.59 2.16
C THR A 482 -26.33 -11.01 2.17
N GLY A 483 -25.15 -11.17 2.74
CA GLY A 483 -24.53 -12.46 2.86
C GLY A 483 -25.26 -13.44 3.77
N PHE A 484 -25.79 -12.96 4.90
CA PHE A 484 -26.60 -13.77 5.80
C PHE A 484 -27.84 -14.34 5.10
N LEU A 485 -28.58 -13.49 4.37
CA LEU A 485 -29.73 -13.92 3.58
C LEU A 485 -29.34 -14.89 2.47
N LEU A 486 -28.23 -14.63 1.78
CA LEU A 486 -27.71 -15.55 0.77
C LEU A 486 -27.31 -16.90 1.38
N GLY A 487 -26.71 -16.91 2.57
CA GLY A 487 -26.36 -18.12 3.30
C GLY A 487 -27.57 -18.97 3.68
N ILE A 488 -28.69 -18.33 4.08
CA ILE A 488 -29.98 -19.02 4.30
C ILE A 488 -30.46 -19.67 3.00
N VAL A 489 -30.47 -18.93 1.90
CA VAL A 489 -30.89 -19.46 0.58
C VAL A 489 -30.01 -20.66 0.19
N LEU A 490 -28.70 -20.54 0.33
CA LEU A 490 -27.78 -21.63 0.04
C LEU A 490 -28.03 -22.86 0.91
N HIS A 491 -28.33 -22.67 2.19
CA HIS A 491 -28.70 -23.79 3.08
C HIS A 491 -29.91 -24.58 2.59
N TYR A 492 -30.99 -23.90 2.16
CA TYR A 492 -32.21 -24.57 1.74
C TYR A 492 -32.18 -25.09 0.29
N THR A 493 -31.32 -24.51 -0.57
CA THR A 493 -31.22 -24.92 -1.97
C THR A 493 -30.12 -25.95 -2.24
N SER A 494 -29.12 -26.06 -1.39
CA SER A 494 -28.10 -27.08 -1.52
C SER A 494 -28.71 -28.45 -1.24
N LYS A 495 -28.77 -29.32 -2.26
CA LYS A 495 -29.15 -30.72 -2.05
C LYS A 495 -28.20 -31.32 -1.03
N ARG A 496 -28.72 -31.88 0.07
CA ARG A 496 -27.93 -32.64 1.04
C ARG A 496 -27.18 -33.73 0.29
N PRO A 497 -25.87 -33.86 0.41
CA PRO A 497 -25.18 -35.03 -0.12
C PRO A 497 -25.80 -36.27 0.56
N GLU A 498 -26.38 -37.16 -0.24
CA GLU A 498 -26.76 -38.50 0.24
C GLU A 498 -25.48 -39.21 0.59
N PHE A 499 -25.17 -39.32 1.89
CA PHE A 499 -24.11 -40.20 2.33
C PHE A 499 -24.57 -41.67 2.09
N PRO A 500 -23.76 -42.49 1.45
CA PRO A 500 -24.07 -43.91 1.39
C PRO A 500 -24.20 -44.44 2.83
N GLN A 501 -25.36 -44.94 3.18
CA GLN A 501 -25.54 -45.64 4.43
C GLN A 501 -24.61 -46.85 4.39
N THR A 502 -23.52 -46.81 5.12
CA THR A 502 -22.70 -48.01 5.35
C THR A 502 -23.55 -48.97 6.17
N GLY A 503 -24.11 -49.96 5.50
CA GLY A 503 -24.74 -51.12 6.11
C GLY A 503 -23.71 -52.00 6.84
#